data_f3ee7f1d4af430e85a9581fa700fd991
#
_entry.id   f3ee7f1d4af430e85a9581fa700fd991
#
_cell.length_a   1.000
_cell.length_b   1.000
_cell.length_c   1.000
_cell.angle_alpha   90.00
_cell.angle_beta   90.00
_cell.angle_gamma   90.00
#
_symmetry.space_group_name_H-M   'P 1'
#
loop_
_entity.id
_entity.type
_entity.pdbx_description
1 polymer ?
#
loop_
_entity_poly.entity_id
_entity_poly.type
_entity_poly.pdbx_seq_one_letter_code
_entity_poly.pdbx_strand_id
1 'polypeptide(L)'
;MKTLIVILSFIFFSLNFTLNSQEISLHEQFNGRYDFTAIGNTLNLVENNSSTNCTILTGSSANLELEPTQNITAAYLYWAGSGAGDFSVNLNASIITPDRTFSFTYSSKLFFAGFKDVTQIVQSQGIGSYELTNLDEIDISEAYCSTGTNFAGWAIVVIYQDNNLPLNQVNVYDGLQAVPEAISIQLNNLNVVDVIGSKIGFIAWEGDSSLAVNESLKMNNVLLSNPPLNPETNAFNGTNSFTGESNLFNMDIDVYNIENTISTGDTSALIQLTSGQDLVMVNNIVTVLNSQLPDATII
;
A
#
# COMPACT_ATOMS: atom_id res chain seq x y z
N MET A 1 -37.42 11.55 -62.22
CA MET A 1 -36.91 10.66 -61.15
C MET A 1 -35.89 11.42 -60.32
N LYS A 2 -36.23 11.79 -59.08
CA LYS A 2 -35.29 12.45 -58.17
C LYS A 2 -34.84 11.39 -57.15
N THR A 3 -33.56 11.03 -57.18
CA THR A 3 -32.93 10.07 -56.29
C THR A 3 -32.67 10.75 -54.97
N LEU A 4 -33.31 10.28 -53.89
CA LEU A 4 -33.11 10.74 -52.52
C LEU A 4 -31.92 9.97 -51.91
N ILE A 5 -30.81 10.68 -51.64
CA ILE A 5 -29.67 10.11 -50.95
C ILE A 5 -29.91 10.33 -49.45
N VAL A 6 -30.13 9.22 -48.70
CA VAL A 6 -30.21 9.21 -47.25
C VAL A 6 -28.81 9.01 -46.70
N ILE A 7 -28.24 10.07 -46.08
CA ILE A 7 -26.97 10.01 -45.38
C ILE A 7 -27.27 9.52 -43.97
N LEU A 8 -26.91 8.26 -43.68
CA LEU A 8 -26.99 7.67 -42.32
C LEU A 8 -25.75 8.14 -41.53
N SER A 9 -25.94 9.13 -40.65
CA SER A 9 -24.87 9.59 -39.73
C SER A 9 -24.74 8.62 -38.59
N PHE A 10 -23.66 7.83 -38.58
CA PHE A 10 -23.29 7.00 -37.42
C PHE A 10 -22.68 7.91 -36.34
N ILE A 11 -23.41 8.17 -35.28
CA ILE A 11 -22.87 8.81 -34.08
C ILE A 11 -22.12 7.74 -33.33
N PHE A 12 -20.79 7.80 -33.39
CA PHE A 12 -19.93 7.02 -32.50
C PHE A 12 -20.04 7.60 -31.08
N PHE A 13 -20.79 6.93 -30.23
CA PHE A 13 -20.74 7.16 -28.79
C PHE A 13 -19.42 6.54 -28.28
N SER A 14 -18.37 7.35 -28.12
CA SER A 14 -17.21 6.94 -27.37
C SER A 14 -17.61 6.83 -25.90
N LEU A 15 -17.84 5.60 -25.42
CA LEU A 15 -17.91 5.30 -24.00
C LEU A 15 -16.52 5.55 -23.43
N ASN A 16 -16.33 6.71 -22.80
CA ASN A 16 -15.20 6.96 -21.96
C ASN A 16 -15.41 6.11 -20.68
N PHE A 17 -14.77 4.95 -20.62
CA PHE A 17 -14.58 4.25 -19.34
C PHE A 17 -13.60 5.08 -18.52
N THR A 18 -14.09 5.84 -17.58
CA THR A 18 -13.25 6.41 -16.53
C THR A 18 -12.82 5.24 -15.63
N LEU A 19 -11.57 4.83 -15.76
CA LEU A 19 -10.91 4.04 -14.72
C LEU A 19 -10.87 4.93 -13.48
N ASN A 20 -11.72 4.63 -12.51
CA ASN A 20 -11.69 5.30 -11.21
C ASN A 20 -10.62 4.64 -10.34
N SER A 21 -9.33 4.85 -10.66
CA SER A 21 -8.30 4.70 -9.66
C SER A 21 -8.40 5.92 -8.75
N GLN A 22 -8.45 5.70 -7.44
CA GLN A 22 -8.42 6.82 -6.50
C GLN A 22 -6.96 7.23 -6.31
N GLU A 23 -6.66 8.45 -6.72
CA GLU A 23 -5.30 9.00 -6.67
C GLU A 23 -4.74 8.94 -5.25
N ILE A 24 -3.50 8.47 -5.13
CA ILE A 24 -2.78 8.48 -3.85
C ILE A 24 -2.42 9.92 -3.52
N SER A 25 -2.90 10.39 -2.37
CA SER A 25 -2.73 11.77 -1.90
C SER A 25 -2.38 11.82 -0.41
N LEU A 26 -1.83 12.96 0.02
CA LEU A 26 -1.48 13.16 1.44
C LEU A 26 -2.73 13.07 2.32
N HIS A 27 -2.71 12.12 3.24
CA HIS A 27 -3.72 11.95 4.28
C HIS A 27 -3.37 12.74 5.52
N GLU A 28 -2.17 12.53 6.07
CA GLU A 28 -1.70 13.21 7.28
C GLU A 28 -0.18 13.39 7.31
N GLN A 29 0.28 14.39 8.06
CA GLN A 29 1.69 14.74 8.21
C GLN A 29 2.03 14.97 9.68
N PHE A 30 3.11 14.36 10.14
CA PHE A 30 3.65 14.52 11.48
C PHE A 30 5.04 15.19 11.41
N ASN A 31 5.25 16.22 12.22
CA ASN A 31 6.53 16.90 12.29
C ASN A 31 7.05 16.86 13.72
N GLY A 32 8.21 16.25 13.93
CA GLY A 32 8.82 16.06 15.24
C GLY A 32 9.65 14.80 15.31
N ARG A 33 9.77 14.20 16.49
CA ARG A 33 10.54 12.97 16.69
C ARG A 33 9.65 11.75 16.48
N TYR A 34 9.21 11.59 15.23
CA TYR A 34 8.29 10.54 14.80
C TYR A 34 8.97 9.56 13.86
N ASP A 35 8.48 8.34 13.89
CA ASP A 35 8.76 7.30 12.93
C ASP A 35 7.52 6.40 12.79
N PHE A 36 7.59 5.36 11.97
CA PHE A 36 6.51 4.43 11.80
C PHE A 36 6.98 2.98 11.85
N THR A 37 6.06 2.12 12.19
CA THR A 37 6.10 0.68 11.94
C THR A 37 4.78 0.25 11.30
N ALA A 38 4.73 -0.96 10.77
CA ALA A 38 3.48 -1.53 10.30
C ALA A 38 3.42 -3.01 10.66
N ILE A 39 2.21 -3.47 10.92
CA ILE A 39 1.87 -4.87 11.14
C ILE A 39 0.73 -5.24 10.21
N GLY A 40 0.58 -6.51 9.92
CA GLY A 40 -0.50 -7.01 9.11
C GLY A 40 -0.28 -8.46 8.72
N ASN A 41 -1.25 -9.05 8.05
CA ASN A 41 -1.13 -10.41 7.55
C ASN A 41 -2.07 -10.64 6.37
N THR A 42 -1.67 -11.58 5.54
CA THR A 42 -2.49 -12.11 4.45
C THR A 42 -3.58 -13.03 4.98
N LEU A 43 -4.64 -13.19 4.18
CA LEU A 43 -5.64 -14.27 4.34
C LEU A 43 -5.44 -15.37 3.30
N ASN A 44 -4.49 -15.22 2.39
CA ASN A 44 -4.12 -16.28 1.45
C ASN A 44 -3.24 -17.32 2.16
N LEU A 45 -3.58 -18.60 2.02
CA LEU A 45 -2.79 -19.71 2.56
C LEU A 45 -1.52 -19.99 1.74
N VAL A 46 -1.56 -19.64 0.48
CA VAL A 46 -0.47 -19.76 -0.49
C VAL A 46 -0.61 -18.64 -1.51
N GLU A 47 0.46 -18.32 -2.23
CA GLU A 47 0.41 -17.39 -3.36
C GLU A 47 -0.66 -17.85 -4.36
N ASN A 48 -1.52 -16.93 -4.77
CA ASN A 48 -2.57 -17.23 -5.73
C ASN A 48 -1.96 -17.48 -7.13
N ASN A 49 -2.46 -18.44 -7.84
CA ASN A 49 -2.19 -18.65 -9.24
C ASN A 49 -3.25 -19.60 -9.81
N SER A 50 -3.33 -19.74 -11.13
CA SER A 50 -4.33 -20.54 -11.81
C SER A 50 -4.33 -22.05 -11.46
N SER A 51 -3.33 -22.53 -10.74
CA SER A 51 -3.17 -23.95 -10.34
C SER A 51 -3.31 -24.18 -8.84
N THR A 52 -3.36 -23.15 -8.00
CA THR A 52 -3.52 -23.26 -6.55
C THR A 52 -4.97 -23.37 -6.12
N ASN A 53 -5.18 -23.90 -4.91
CA ASN A 53 -6.51 -23.94 -4.32
C ASN A 53 -6.92 -22.51 -3.93
N CYS A 54 -8.07 -22.07 -4.41
CA CYS A 54 -8.62 -20.73 -4.22
C CYS A 54 -9.29 -20.56 -2.83
N THR A 55 -8.58 -20.94 -1.77
CA THR A 55 -9.09 -20.83 -0.40
C THR A 55 -8.48 -19.60 0.26
N ILE A 56 -9.35 -18.72 0.75
CA ILE A 56 -8.99 -17.55 1.56
C ILE A 56 -9.54 -17.74 2.97
N LEU A 57 -8.74 -17.42 3.98
CA LEU A 57 -9.15 -17.38 5.38
C LEU A 57 -10.09 -16.20 5.61
N THR A 58 -10.89 -16.25 6.68
CA THR A 58 -11.77 -15.14 7.10
C THR A 58 -11.16 -14.25 8.16
N GLY A 59 -9.91 -14.51 8.53
CA GLY A 59 -9.16 -13.73 9.50
C GLY A 59 -7.73 -14.23 9.67
N SER A 60 -6.88 -13.35 10.18
CA SER A 60 -5.46 -13.63 10.50
C SER A 60 -4.97 -12.66 11.57
N SER A 61 -3.77 -12.94 12.13
CA SER A 61 -3.21 -12.17 13.24
C SER A 61 -1.79 -11.67 12.91
N ALA A 62 -1.42 -10.55 13.53
CA ALA A 62 -0.06 -10.01 13.52
C ALA A 62 0.27 -9.39 14.88
N ASN A 63 1.56 -9.26 15.22
CA ASN A 63 2.00 -8.71 16.50
C ASN A 63 2.57 -7.30 16.32
N LEU A 64 2.10 -6.34 17.13
CA LEU A 64 2.72 -5.04 17.28
C LEU A 64 3.79 -5.10 18.37
N GLU A 65 5.00 -4.76 17.99
CA GLU A 65 6.14 -4.61 18.89
C GLU A 65 6.64 -3.17 18.84
N LEU A 66 6.84 -2.56 19.99
CA LEU A 66 7.42 -1.23 20.16
C LEU A 66 8.37 -1.25 21.35
N GLU A 67 9.42 -0.44 21.28
CA GLU A 67 10.30 -0.22 22.42
C GLU A 67 9.61 0.61 23.51
N PRO A 68 10.00 0.47 24.78
CA PRO A 68 9.35 1.17 25.90
C PRO A 68 9.35 2.71 25.79
N THR A 69 10.22 3.28 24.98
CA THR A 69 10.31 4.72 24.73
C THR A 69 9.41 5.22 23.61
N GLN A 70 8.84 4.28 22.83
CA GLN A 70 7.99 4.56 21.69
C GLN A 70 6.53 4.68 22.11
N ASN A 71 5.93 5.84 21.84
CA ASN A 71 4.56 6.14 22.19
C ASN A 71 3.70 6.23 20.92
N ILE A 72 2.61 5.46 20.86
CA ILE A 72 1.70 5.45 19.73
C ILE A 72 1.02 6.80 19.59
N THR A 73 1.19 7.44 18.43
CA THR A 73 0.60 8.73 18.10
C THR A 73 -0.64 8.57 17.23
N ALA A 74 -0.54 7.74 16.18
CA ALA A 74 -1.64 7.44 15.28
C ALA A 74 -1.54 5.99 14.79
N ALA A 75 -2.68 5.42 14.38
CA ALA A 75 -2.73 4.08 13.81
C ALA A 75 -3.85 4.00 12.75
N TYR A 76 -3.50 3.50 11.57
CA TYR A 76 -4.37 3.45 10.40
C TYR A 76 -4.50 2.02 9.90
N LEU A 77 -5.72 1.49 9.94
CA LEU A 77 -6.04 0.18 9.42
C LEU A 77 -6.42 0.28 7.94
N TYR A 78 -5.77 -0.56 7.14
CA TYR A 78 -6.11 -0.83 5.75
C TYR A 78 -6.45 -2.31 5.61
N TRP A 79 -7.48 -2.62 4.82
CA TRP A 79 -7.79 -4.00 4.42
C TRP A 79 -8.26 -4.00 2.98
N ALA A 80 -7.99 -5.07 2.28
CA ALA A 80 -8.32 -5.16 0.86
C ALA A 80 -8.63 -6.61 0.45
N GLY A 81 -9.22 -6.74 -0.72
CA GLY A 81 -9.50 -8.05 -1.30
C GLY A 81 -10.13 -7.98 -2.68
N SER A 82 -10.29 -9.15 -3.26
CA SER A 82 -11.00 -9.36 -4.52
C SER A 82 -12.51 -9.33 -4.30
N GLY A 83 -13.25 -8.65 -5.18
CA GLY A 83 -14.70 -8.54 -5.11
C GLY A 83 -15.23 -7.12 -4.99
N ALA A 84 -16.52 -6.99 -4.70
CA ALA A 84 -17.21 -5.72 -4.62
C ALA A 84 -16.94 -4.95 -3.31
N GLY A 85 -16.45 -5.62 -2.28
CA GLY A 85 -16.08 -5.04 -1.00
C GLY A 85 -16.72 -5.70 0.20
N ASP A 86 -15.93 -5.92 1.23
CA ASP A 86 -16.34 -6.25 2.58
C ASP A 86 -15.98 -5.07 3.49
N PHE A 87 -17.00 -4.36 3.94
CA PHE A 87 -16.83 -3.13 4.69
C PHE A 87 -17.35 -3.23 6.14
N SER A 88 -17.41 -4.45 6.68
CA SER A 88 -17.76 -4.71 8.08
C SER A 88 -16.87 -5.81 8.64
N VAL A 89 -15.68 -5.46 9.08
CA VAL A 89 -14.68 -6.39 9.63
C VAL A 89 -14.58 -6.24 11.15
N ASN A 90 -13.90 -7.16 11.83
CA ASN A 90 -13.60 -7.04 13.25
C ASN A 90 -12.09 -6.87 13.44
N LEU A 91 -11.69 -5.86 14.20
CA LEU A 91 -10.33 -5.77 14.74
C LEU A 91 -10.38 -6.14 16.22
N ASN A 92 -9.83 -7.31 16.55
CA ASN A 92 -10.02 -7.96 17.83
C ASN A 92 -11.54 -8.11 18.16
N ALA A 93 -12.00 -7.54 19.27
CA ALA A 93 -13.42 -7.57 19.65
C ALA A 93 -14.26 -6.39 19.11
N SER A 94 -13.67 -5.49 18.33
CA SER A 94 -14.32 -4.26 17.85
C SER A 94 -14.80 -4.42 16.42
N ILE A 95 -16.07 -4.13 16.16
CA ILE A 95 -16.60 -4.02 14.80
C ILE A 95 -16.06 -2.74 14.17
N ILE A 96 -15.50 -2.88 12.99
CA ILE A 96 -14.90 -1.79 12.21
C ILE A 96 -15.69 -1.60 10.93
N THR A 97 -16.11 -0.36 10.69
CA THR A 97 -16.60 0.11 9.39
C THR A 97 -15.65 1.18 8.87
N PRO A 98 -15.37 1.25 7.57
CA PRO A 98 -14.38 2.17 7.03
C PRO A 98 -14.82 3.64 7.15
N ASP A 99 -13.85 4.52 7.31
CA ASP A 99 -14.05 5.97 7.14
C ASP A 99 -14.02 6.34 5.64
N ARG A 100 -13.25 5.58 4.87
CA ARG A 100 -13.12 5.70 3.41
C ARG A 100 -13.01 4.33 2.76
N THR A 101 -13.51 4.23 1.54
CA THR A 101 -13.40 3.03 0.72
C THR A 101 -12.75 3.37 -0.60
N PHE A 102 -12.00 2.42 -1.13
CA PHE A 102 -11.35 2.50 -2.43
C PHE A 102 -11.79 1.33 -3.29
N SER A 103 -11.81 1.53 -4.59
CA SER A 103 -12.11 0.45 -5.53
C SER A 103 -11.27 0.58 -6.78
N PHE A 104 -10.97 -0.56 -7.38
CA PHE A 104 -10.25 -0.65 -8.63
C PHE A 104 -10.91 -1.71 -9.51
N THR A 105 -10.90 -1.51 -10.83
CA THR A 105 -11.44 -2.49 -11.77
C THR A 105 -10.35 -2.86 -12.76
N TYR A 106 -10.03 -4.15 -12.85
CA TYR A 106 -9.11 -4.69 -13.82
C TYR A 106 -9.71 -5.91 -14.53
N SER A 107 -9.67 -5.92 -15.86
CA SER A 107 -10.24 -7.03 -16.68
C SER A 107 -11.65 -7.42 -16.27
N SER A 108 -12.52 -6.44 -16.00
CA SER A 108 -13.91 -6.60 -15.54
C SER A 108 -14.05 -7.23 -14.15
N LYS A 109 -12.99 -7.34 -13.37
CA LYS A 109 -12.99 -7.75 -11.97
C LYS A 109 -12.90 -6.54 -11.07
N LEU A 110 -13.63 -6.59 -9.97
CA LEU A 110 -13.61 -5.56 -8.94
C LEU A 110 -12.61 -5.93 -7.85
N PHE A 111 -11.91 -4.93 -7.34
CA PHE A 111 -11.06 -5.01 -6.16
C PHE A 111 -11.38 -3.85 -5.24
N PHE A 112 -11.29 -4.06 -3.95
CA PHE A 112 -11.63 -3.05 -2.97
C PHE A 112 -10.53 -2.88 -1.93
N ALA A 113 -10.53 -1.72 -1.27
CA ALA A 113 -9.85 -1.52 -0.02
C ALA A 113 -10.68 -0.64 0.91
N GLY A 114 -10.55 -0.88 2.22
CA GLY A 114 -11.11 -0.08 3.29
C GLY A 114 -10.02 0.62 4.08
N PHE A 115 -10.32 1.80 4.60
CA PHE A 115 -9.47 2.57 5.50
C PHE A 115 -10.24 2.95 6.76
N LYS A 116 -9.58 2.81 7.92
CA LYS A 116 -10.11 3.27 9.21
C LYS A 116 -9.01 3.84 10.09
N ASP A 117 -9.25 5.01 10.69
CA ASP A 117 -8.47 5.47 11.83
C ASP A 117 -8.82 4.60 13.05
N VAL A 118 -7.84 3.83 13.52
CA VAL A 118 -7.94 2.93 14.68
C VAL A 118 -7.04 3.38 15.84
N THR A 119 -6.61 4.63 15.85
CA THR A 119 -5.68 5.19 16.82
C THR A 119 -6.11 4.90 18.26
N GLN A 120 -7.37 5.17 18.60
CA GLN A 120 -7.86 4.94 19.96
C GLN A 120 -7.85 3.47 20.37
N ILE A 121 -8.14 2.56 19.43
CA ILE A 121 -8.12 1.11 19.67
C ILE A 121 -6.67 0.68 19.94
N VAL A 122 -5.74 1.10 19.07
CA VAL A 122 -4.33 0.70 19.16
C VAL A 122 -3.64 1.34 20.37
N GLN A 123 -3.93 2.59 20.70
CA GLN A 123 -3.44 3.24 21.93
C GLN A 123 -3.98 2.57 23.19
N SER A 124 -5.21 2.10 23.18
CA SER A 124 -5.82 1.42 24.33
C SER A 124 -5.28 0.02 24.53
N GLN A 125 -5.01 -0.72 23.46
CA GLN A 125 -4.49 -2.08 23.50
C GLN A 125 -2.97 -2.10 23.69
N GLY A 126 -2.24 -1.20 23.06
CA GLY A 126 -0.78 -1.14 23.06
C GLY A 126 -0.12 -2.24 22.24
N ILE A 127 1.06 -2.70 22.70
CA ILE A 127 1.81 -3.79 22.07
C ILE A 127 1.11 -5.14 22.26
N GLY A 128 1.32 -6.07 21.35
CA GLY A 128 0.80 -7.43 21.39
C GLY A 128 0.06 -7.84 20.14
N SER A 129 -0.76 -8.88 20.25
CA SER A 129 -1.43 -9.47 19.09
C SER A 129 -2.67 -8.67 18.68
N TYR A 130 -2.76 -8.43 17.39
CA TYR A 130 -3.93 -7.91 16.70
C TYR A 130 -4.47 -8.98 15.76
N GLU A 131 -5.77 -9.16 15.75
CA GLU A 131 -6.46 -10.10 14.89
C GLU A 131 -7.53 -9.36 14.09
N LEU A 132 -7.48 -9.49 12.76
CA LEU A 132 -8.57 -9.05 11.91
C LEU A 132 -9.37 -10.27 11.49
N THR A 133 -10.68 -10.23 11.70
CA THR A 133 -11.62 -11.31 11.37
C THR A 133 -12.85 -10.78 10.66
N ASN A 134 -13.68 -11.69 10.16
CA ASN A 134 -14.90 -11.35 9.44
C ASN A 134 -14.64 -10.58 8.13
N LEU A 135 -13.48 -10.81 7.50
CA LEU A 135 -13.20 -10.40 6.13
C LEU A 135 -13.52 -11.62 5.25
N ASP A 136 -14.81 -11.81 4.94
CA ASP A 136 -15.34 -13.07 4.40
C ASP A 136 -16.20 -12.90 3.14
N GLU A 137 -16.50 -11.67 2.71
CA GLU A 137 -17.17 -11.38 1.43
C GLU A 137 -16.15 -11.22 0.27
N ILE A 138 -15.16 -12.10 0.20
CA ILE A 138 -14.15 -12.12 -0.85
C ILE A 138 -14.62 -12.92 -2.04
N ASP A 139 -14.47 -12.37 -3.24
CA ASP A 139 -14.85 -13.09 -4.47
C ASP A 139 -13.78 -14.10 -4.87
N ILE A 140 -14.09 -15.37 -4.65
CA ILE A 140 -13.29 -16.54 -5.03
C ILE A 140 -13.97 -17.33 -6.18
N SER A 141 -14.75 -16.65 -7.00
CA SER A 141 -15.36 -17.27 -8.18
C SER A 141 -14.29 -17.69 -9.20
N GLU A 142 -14.69 -18.53 -10.15
CA GLU A 142 -13.83 -18.98 -11.25
C GLU A 142 -13.16 -17.81 -12.00
N ALA A 143 -13.83 -16.65 -12.08
CA ALA A 143 -13.29 -15.47 -12.74
C ALA A 143 -12.00 -14.95 -12.07
N TYR A 144 -11.90 -15.02 -10.75
CA TYR A 144 -10.70 -14.61 -10.01
C TYR A 144 -9.72 -15.78 -9.86
N CYS A 145 -10.20 -16.93 -9.49
CA CYS A 145 -9.37 -18.10 -9.21
C CYS A 145 -8.60 -18.60 -10.43
N SER A 146 -9.23 -18.67 -11.61
CA SER A 146 -8.57 -19.15 -12.83
C SER A 146 -7.49 -18.21 -13.36
N THR A 147 -7.45 -16.99 -12.87
CA THR A 147 -6.47 -15.97 -13.27
C THR A 147 -5.47 -15.64 -12.17
N GLY A 148 -5.58 -16.27 -10.99
CA GLY A 148 -4.74 -16.00 -9.85
C GLY A 148 -4.84 -14.54 -9.40
N THR A 149 -6.08 -14.02 -9.23
CA THR A 149 -6.32 -12.63 -8.77
C THR A 149 -7.24 -12.60 -7.55
N ASN A 150 -7.32 -13.71 -6.82
CA ASN A 150 -8.06 -13.81 -5.57
C ASN A 150 -7.13 -13.55 -4.40
N PHE A 151 -7.38 -12.50 -3.66
CA PHE A 151 -6.60 -12.19 -2.45
C PHE A 151 -7.46 -11.53 -1.40
N ALA A 152 -6.97 -11.56 -0.17
CA ALA A 152 -7.40 -10.71 0.93
C ALA A 152 -6.27 -10.52 1.94
N GLY A 153 -6.20 -9.34 2.56
CA GLY A 153 -5.21 -9.03 3.57
C GLY A 153 -5.54 -7.75 4.33
N TRP A 154 -4.78 -7.48 5.36
CA TRP A 154 -4.91 -6.28 6.17
C TRP A 154 -3.57 -5.82 6.74
N ALA A 155 -3.45 -4.52 7.00
CA ALA A 155 -2.30 -3.93 7.66
C ALA A 155 -2.72 -2.78 8.56
N ILE A 156 -1.96 -2.55 9.64
CA ILE A 156 -2.04 -1.34 10.47
C ILE A 156 -0.71 -0.62 10.35
N VAL A 157 -0.72 0.59 9.84
CA VAL A 157 0.39 1.53 9.91
C VAL A 157 0.32 2.26 11.25
N VAL A 158 1.39 2.20 12.04
CA VAL A 158 1.47 2.82 13.37
C VAL A 158 2.53 3.92 13.35
N ILE A 159 2.12 5.15 13.58
CA ILE A 159 3.02 6.29 13.78
C ILE A 159 3.31 6.39 15.27
N TYR A 160 4.58 6.40 15.64
CA TYR A 160 5.01 6.53 17.02
C TYR A 160 5.98 7.69 17.22
N GLN A 161 5.99 8.22 18.43
CA GLN A 161 6.93 9.22 18.89
C GLN A 161 7.99 8.58 19.78
N ASP A 162 9.27 8.95 19.58
CA ASP A 162 10.37 8.58 20.48
C ASP A 162 11.35 9.76 20.60
N ASN A 163 11.68 10.15 21.83
CA ASN A 163 12.60 11.27 22.09
C ASN A 163 14.04 11.01 21.63
N ASN A 164 14.39 9.76 21.35
CA ASN A 164 15.71 9.36 20.84
C ASN A 164 15.84 9.51 19.32
N LEU A 165 14.73 9.69 18.60
CA LEU A 165 14.74 9.90 17.15
C LEU A 165 15.26 11.30 16.79
N PRO A 166 15.80 11.49 15.58
CA PRO A 166 16.00 12.80 15.01
C PRO A 166 14.64 13.51 14.80
N LEU A 167 14.69 14.80 14.48
CA LEU A 167 13.49 15.47 14.00
C LEU A 167 13.20 15.00 12.59
N ASN A 168 12.02 14.43 12.39
CA ASN A 168 11.54 13.91 11.12
C ASN A 168 10.26 14.60 10.68
N GLN A 169 10.03 14.61 9.38
CA GLN A 169 8.71 14.74 8.79
C GLN A 169 8.25 13.35 8.37
N VAL A 170 7.13 12.88 8.92
CA VAL A 170 6.48 11.64 8.48
C VAL A 170 5.21 12.02 7.73
N ASN A 171 5.11 11.59 6.47
CA ASN A 171 3.92 11.81 5.65
C ASN A 171 3.25 10.47 5.37
N VAL A 172 1.94 10.41 5.58
CA VAL A 172 1.09 9.27 5.25
C VAL A 172 0.26 9.65 4.04
N TYR A 173 0.41 8.91 2.95
CA TYR A 173 -0.36 9.06 1.72
C TYR A 173 -1.21 7.80 1.54
N ASP A 174 -2.41 7.95 1.01
CA ASP A 174 -3.25 6.83 0.65
C ASP A 174 -4.17 7.10 -0.55
N GLY A 175 -4.66 6.03 -1.10
CA GLY A 175 -5.49 5.93 -2.28
C GLY A 175 -5.53 4.49 -2.75
N LEU A 176 -5.78 4.24 -4.03
CA LEU A 176 -5.63 2.93 -4.63
C LEU A 176 -5.28 3.07 -6.11
N GLN A 177 -4.03 2.79 -6.46
CA GLN A 177 -3.54 2.81 -7.84
C GLN A 177 -2.83 1.50 -8.15
N ALA A 178 -2.96 1.01 -9.38
CA ALA A 178 -2.49 -0.32 -9.73
C ALA A 178 -1.78 -0.37 -11.10
N VAL A 179 -0.87 -1.33 -11.23
CA VAL A 179 -0.34 -1.84 -12.50
C VAL A 179 -1.20 -3.06 -12.94
N PRO A 180 -1.10 -3.59 -14.18
CA PRO A 180 0.08 -3.65 -15.03
C PRO A 180 0.34 -2.44 -15.94
N GLU A 181 -0.53 -1.44 -15.98
CA GLU A 181 -0.16 -0.18 -16.59
C GLU A 181 0.81 0.56 -15.67
N ALA A 182 1.84 1.22 -16.24
CA ALA A 182 2.77 1.99 -15.45
C ALA A 182 2.03 3.11 -14.69
N ILE A 183 2.23 3.18 -13.39
CA ILE A 183 1.69 4.26 -12.55
C ILE A 183 2.78 5.22 -12.13
N SER A 184 2.40 6.48 -11.96
CA SER A 184 3.26 7.54 -11.46
C SER A 184 2.52 8.26 -10.34
N ILE A 185 3.10 8.24 -9.13
CA ILE A 185 2.53 8.87 -7.94
C ILE A 185 3.41 10.04 -7.56
N GLN A 186 2.84 11.25 -7.59
CA GLN A 186 3.55 12.46 -7.18
C GLN A 186 3.36 12.66 -5.67
N LEU A 187 4.43 12.48 -4.90
CA LEU A 187 4.47 12.83 -3.50
C LEU A 187 4.80 14.32 -3.36
N ASN A 188 3.95 15.07 -2.70
CA ASN A 188 4.13 16.49 -2.44
C ASN A 188 4.25 16.74 -0.93
N ASN A 189 4.57 17.99 -0.56
CA ASN A 189 4.71 18.45 0.81
C ASN A 189 5.89 17.81 1.55
N LEU A 190 6.94 17.40 0.83
CA LEU A 190 8.18 16.93 1.43
C LEU A 190 8.98 18.11 2.01
N ASN A 191 9.76 17.86 3.05
CA ASN A 191 10.72 18.80 3.62
C ASN A 191 12.01 18.04 3.94
N VAL A 192 12.86 17.88 2.95
CA VAL A 192 14.14 17.19 3.07
C VAL A 192 15.19 18.20 3.54
N VAL A 193 15.58 18.13 4.80
CA VAL A 193 16.67 18.97 5.37
C VAL A 193 17.98 18.20 5.32
N ASP A 194 17.94 16.90 5.61
CA ASP A 194 19.03 15.95 5.46
C ASP A 194 18.48 14.66 4.85
N VAL A 195 19.29 13.94 4.11
CA VAL A 195 18.89 12.66 3.50
C VAL A 195 19.09 11.47 4.43
N ILE A 196 19.94 11.61 5.45
CA ILE A 196 20.35 10.51 6.35
C ILE A 196 19.14 9.97 7.12
N GLY A 197 18.95 8.63 7.07
CA GLY A 197 17.84 7.94 7.73
C GLY A 197 16.49 8.07 7.00
N SER A 198 16.46 8.71 5.83
CA SER A 198 15.24 8.83 5.06
C SER A 198 14.82 7.49 4.47
N LYS A 199 13.53 7.18 4.61
CA LYS A 199 12.95 5.92 4.14
C LYS A 199 11.53 6.11 3.62
N ILE A 200 11.08 5.16 2.81
CA ILE A 200 9.72 5.08 2.30
C ILE A 200 9.15 3.68 2.54
N GLY A 201 7.93 3.60 3.02
CA GLY A 201 7.20 2.35 3.20
C GLY A 201 5.98 2.27 2.32
N PHE A 202 5.56 1.05 2.02
CA PHE A 202 4.41 0.73 1.19
C PHE A 202 3.53 -0.32 1.85
N ILE A 203 2.21 -0.17 1.70
CA ILE A 203 1.26 -1.26 1.76
C ILE A 203 0.78 -1.48 0.34
N ALA A 204 1.07 -2.66 -0.19
CA ALA A 204 0.63 -3.07 -1.52
C ALA A 204 -0.10 -4.41 -1.45
N TRP A 205 -0.95 -4.65 -2.43
CA TRP A 205 -1.79 -5.84 -2.52
C TRP A 205 -1.55 -6.53 -3.85
N GLU A 206 -1.68 -7.84 -3.84
CA GLU A 206 -1.65 -8.71 -5.02
C GLU A 206 -0.24 -8.92 -5.63
N GLY A 207 0.84 -8.42 -5.02
CA GLY A 207 2.20 -8.73 -5.46
C GLY A 207 2.55 -10.20 -5.32
N ASP A 208 3.17 -10.77 -6.36
CA ASP A 208 3.48 -12.18 -6.49
C ASP A 208 4.99 -12.46 -6.49
N SER A 209 5.45 -13.41 -5.68
CA SER A 209 6.87 -13.79 -5.63
C SER A 209 7.35 -14.45 -6.93
N SER A 210 6.42 -15.04 -7.68
CA SER A 210 6.71 -15.82 -8.88
C SER A 210 6.58 -15.04 -10.19
N LEU A 211 6.06 -13.81 -10.20
CA LEU A 211 5.75 -13.01 -11.39
C LEU A 211 6.68 -11.80 -11.63
N ALA A 212 7.96 -11.96 -11.46
CA ALA A 212 8.96 -10.90 -11.66
C ALA A 212 9.16 -10.47 -13.14
N VAL A 213 8.08 -10.12 -13.85
CA VAL A 213 8.15 -9.76 -15.28
C VAL A 213 8.16 -8.26 -15.46
N ASN A 214 9.34 -7.68 -15.71
CA ASN A 214 9.54 -6.23 -15.92
C ASN A 214 8.97 -5.36 -14.78
N GLU A 215 8.87 -5.90 -13.59
CA GLU A 215 8.50 -5.12 -12.43
C GLU A 215 9.67 -4.23 -12.01
N SER A 216 9.37 -2.98 -11.73
CA SER A 216 10.35 -2.07 -11.16
C SER A 216 9.66 -0.98 -10.35
N LEU A 217 10.15 -0.75 -9.13
CA LEU A 217 9.78 0.37 -8.30
C LEU A 217 10.91 1.41 -8.32
N LYS A 218 10.58 2.67 -8.60
CA LYS A 218 11.55 3.76 -8.63
C LYS A 218 11.05 4.96 -7.84
N MET A 219 11.99 5.68 -7.27
CA MET A 219 11.76 7.03 -6.74
C MET A 219 12.73 8.00 -7.43
N ASN A 220 12.21 9.06 -8.04
CA ASN A 220 13.00 10.04 -8.82
C ASN A 220 13.92 9.37 -9.87
N ASN A 221 13.42 8.34 -10.56
CA ASN A 221 14.13 7.51 -11.55
C ASN A 221 15.24 6.60 -10.98
N VAL A 222 15.44 6.53 -9.67
CA VAL A 222 16.37 5.60 -9.02
C VAL A 222 15.60 4.37 -8.57
N LEU A 223 16.10 3.17 -8.91
CA LEU A 223 15.50 1.90 -8.48
C LEU A 223 15.54 1.77 -6.97
N LEU A 224 14.42 1.34 -6.39
CA LEU A 224 14.31 0.93 -5.00
C LEU A 224 14.48 -0.59 -4.90
N SER A 225 15.24 -1.03 -3.93
CA SER A 225 15.42 -2.44 -3.61
C SER A 225 15.88 -2.62 -2.17
N ASN A 226 15.59 -3.77 -1.59
CA ASN A 226 16.02 -4.18 -0.25
C ASN A 226 16.42 -5.66 -0.27
N PRO A 227 17.50 -6.04 -1.01
CA PRO A 227 17.89 -7.43 -1.14
C PRO A 227 18.40 -8.02 0.19
N PRO A 228 18.18 -9.32 0.45
CA PRO A 228 17.60 -10.30 -0.48
C PRO A 228 16.06 -10.28 -0.52
N LEU A 229 15.39 -9.51 0.35
CA LEU A 229 13.94 -9.55 0.52
C LEU A 229 13.22 -9.02 -0.73
N ASN A 230 13.55 -7.79 -1.14
CA ASN A 230 12.94 -7.13 -2.30
C ASN A 230 14.02 -6.84 -3.36
N PRO A 231 14.15 -7.67 -4.40
CA PRO A 231 15.09 -7.43 -5.49
C PRO A 231 14.59 -6.29 -6.41
N GLU A 232 15.49 -5.70 -7.20
CA GLU A 232 15.19 -4.61 -8.14
C GLU A 232 14.13 -4.94 -9.19
N THR A 233 13.90 -6.23 -9.44
CA THR A 233 13.00 -6.73 -10.49
C THR A 233 11.72 -7.34 -9.97
N ASN A 234 11.50 -7.34 -8.65
CA ASN A 234 10.30 -7.83 -7.99
C ASN A 234 10.17 -7.13 -6.63
N ALA A 235 9.72 -5.90 -6.64
CA ALA A 235 9.66 -5.06 -5.45
C ALA A 235 8.53 -5.48 -4.51
N PHE A 236 7.43 -5.99 -5.07
CA PHE A 236 6.25 -6.45 -4.31
C PHE A 236 6.07 -7.95 -4.54
N ASN A 237 6.54 -8.75 -3.62
CA ASN A 237 6.72 -10.19 -3.78
C ASN A 237 6.27 -11.01 -2.56
N GLY A 238 5.31 -10.48 -1.79
CA GLY A 238 4.74 -11.14 -0.63
C GLY A 238 5.62 -11.06 0.61
N THR A 239 6.20 -9.89 0.89
CA THR A 239 7.21 -9.72 1.95
C THR A 239 6.79 -8.70 3.02
N ASN A 240 7.47 -8.80 4.17
CA ASN A 240 7.35 -7.85 5.27
C ASN A 240 8.75 -7.41 5.72
N SER A 241 9.12 -6.17 5.43
CA SER A 241 10.42 -5.62 5.79
C SER A 241 10.63 -5.45 7.30
N PHE A 242 9.56 -5.37 8.11
CA PHE A 242 9.67 -5.23 9.57
C PHE A 242 9.96 -6.56 10.26
N THR A 243 9.46 -7.68 9.72
CA THR A 243 9.65 -9.02 10.30
C THR A 243 10.69 -9.85 9.55
N GLY A 244 10.99 -9.49 8.30
CA GLY A 244 11.85 -10.26 7.40
C GLY A 244 11.15 -11.50 6.81
N GLU A 245 9.83 -11.59 6.94
CA GLU A 245 9.04 -12.71 6.39
C GLU A 245 8.85 -12.55 4.88
N SER A 246 8.69 -13.67 4.18
CA SER A 246 8.47 -13.77 2.73
C SER A 246 7.29 -14.70 2.40
N ASN A 247 6.28 -14.69 3.22
CA ASN A 247 5.08 -15.52 3.12
C ASN A 247 3.79 -14.72 3.34
N LEU A 248 3.86 -13.40 3.16
CA LEU A 248 2.69 -12.53 3.11
C LEU A 248 1.98 -12.64 1.76
N PHE A 249 1.70 -13.84 1.30
CA PHE A 249 1.15 -14.11 -0.02
C PHE A 249 0.13 -13.07 -0.49
N ASN A 250 0.41 -12.43 -1.65
CA ASN A 250 -0.42 -11.44 -2.31
C ASN A 250 -0.65 -10.13 -1.50
N MET A 251 0.28 -9.80 -0.61
CA MET A 251 0.40 -8.48 0.01
C MET A 251 1.83 -8.18 0.44
N ASP A 252 2.15 -6.90 0.55
CA ASP A 252 3.47 -6.43 0.95
C ASP A 252 3.38 -5.32 2.00
N ILE A 253 4.27 -5.40 2.99
CA ILE A 253 4.50 -4.38 4.01
C ILE A 253 5.98 -4.04 3.98
N ASP A 254 6.38 -3.22 3.04
CA ASP A 254 7.79 -3.04 2.72
C ASP A 254 8.33 -1.65 3.00
N VAL A 255 9.63 -1.59 3.32
CA VAL A 255 10.37 -0.35 3.58
C VAL A 255 11.66 -0.34 2.78
N TYR A 256 11.93 0.80 2.13
CA TYR A 256 13.13 1.04 1.34
C TYR A 256 13.88 2.26 1.87
N ASN A 257 15.22 2.17 1.90
CA ASN A 257 16.07 3.35 2.08
C ASN A 257 15.99 4.24 0.83
N ILE A 258 15.83 5.56 1.04
CA ILE A 258 15.71 6.53 -0.05
C ILE A 258 16.77 7.63 -0.02
N GLU A 259 17.81 7.47 0.79
CA GLU A 259 18.88 8.48 0.93
C GLU A 259 19.53 8.85 -0.40
N ASN A 260 19.60 7.92 -1.35
CA ASN A 260 20.19 8.11 -2.67
C ASN A 260 19.17 8.58 -3.73
N THR A 261 17.92 8.73 -3.38
CA THR A 261 16.83 9.06 -4.33
C THR A 261 16.30 10.47 -4.18
N ILE A 262 16.66 11.12 -3.08
CA ILE A 262 16.25 12.47 -2.72
C ILE A 262 17.48 13.36 -2.44
N SER A 263 17.26 14.66 -2.42
CA SER A 263 18.29 15.66 -2.13
C SER A 263 17.79 16.68 -1.11
N THR A 264 18.71 17.25 -0.34
CA THR A 264 18.38 18.38 0.56
C THR A 264 17.71 19.51 -0.21
N GLY A 265 16.56 19.95 0.29
CA GLY A 265 15.72 20.97 -0.34
C GLY A 265 14.59 20.42 -1.20
N ASP A 266 14.50 19.10 -1.41
CA ASP A 266 13.40 18.52 -2.15
C ASP A 266 12.07 18.72 -1.41
N THR A 267 11.06 19.16 -2.17
CA THR A 267 9.69 19.39 -1.69
C THR A 267 8.69 18.43 -2.30
N SER A 268 9.14 17.60 -3.23
CA SER A 268 8.34 16.58 -3.88
C SER A 268 9.22 15.44 -4.40
N ALA A 269 8.61 14.29 -4.66
CA ALA A 269 9.26 13.15 -5.29
C ALA A 269 8.28 12.38 -6.17
N LEU A 270 8.79 11.71 -7.19
CA LEU A 270 8.01 10.90 -8.11
C LEU A 270 8.26 9.42 -7.86
N ILE A 271 7.23 8.69 -7.49
CA ILE A 271 7.23 7.23 -7.45
C ILE A 271 6.74 6.72 -8.80
N GLN A 272 7.45 5.75 -9.35
CA GLN A 272 7.07 5.07 -10.58
C GLN A 272 7.09 3.57 -10.34
N LEU A 273 5.98 2.92 -10.62
CA LEU A 273 5.85 1.46 -10.58
C LEU A 273 5.48 0.97 -11.97
N THR A 274 6.18 -0.05 -12.44
CA THR A 274 5.87 -0.78 -13.66
C THR A 274 5.77 -2.26 -13.37
N SER A 275 4.87 -2.95 -14.04
CA SER A 275 4.83 -4.40 -14.11
C SER A 275 4.43 -4.82 -15.52
N GLY A 276 5.02 -5.88 -16.02
CA GLY A 276 4.69 -6.43 -17.35
C GLY A 276 3.57 -7.46 -17.30
N GLN A 277 3.27 -7.99 -16.13
CA GLN A 277 2.30 -9.07 -15.97
C GLN A 277 1.59 -9.05 -14.63
N ASP A 278 2.29 -8.76 -13.54
CA ASP A 278 1.75 -8.80 -12.19
C ASP A 278 0.77 -7.66 -11.93
N LEU A 279 -0.32 -7.94 -11.21
CA LEU A 279 -1.28 -6.97 -10.72
C LEU A 279 -0.87 -6.51 -9.33
N VAL A 280 -0.21 -5.37 -9.24
CA VAL A 280 0.11 -4.79 -7.93
C VAL A 280 -0.72 -3.54 -7.69
N MET A 281 -1.37 -3.46 -6.54
CA MET A 281 -2.19 -2.32 -6.12
C MET A 281 -1.54 -1.62 -4.92
N VAL A 282 -1.02 -0.40 -5.12
CA VAL A 282 -0.49 0.43 -4.04
C VAL A 282 -1.64 1.14 -3.35
N ASN A 283 -1.75 0.97 -2.02
CA ASN A 283 -2.83 1.53 -1.21
C ASN A 283 -2.33 2.59 -0.22
N ASN A 284 -1.15 2.38 0.37
CA ASN A 284 -0.57 3.33 1.31
C ASN A 284 0.91 3.54 1.03
N ILE A 285 1.37 4.77 1.23
CA ILE A 285 2.78 5.14 1.20
C ILE A 285 3.08 5.97 2.44
N VAL A 286 4.17 5.64 3.14
CA VAL A 286 4.68 6.43 4.26
C VAL A 286 6.10 6.89 3.95
N THR A 287 6.36 8.20 4.02
CA THR A 287 7.73 8.71 3.95
C THR A 287 8.19 9.20 5.32
N VAL A 288 9.43 8.87 5.68
CA VAL A 288 10.14 9.45 6.83
C VAL A 288 11.32 10.22 6.28
N LEU A 289 11.33 11.51 6.52
CA LEU A 289 12.34 12.44 5.99
C LEU A 289 13.00 13.15 7.16
N ASN A 290 14.34 13.13 7.19
CA ASN A 290 15.07 13.85 8.20
C ASN A 290 14.91 15.37 8.00
N SER A 291 14.29 16.03 8.97
CA SER A 291 14.06 17.47 9.02
C SER A 291 14.93 18.16 10.07
N GLN A 292 15.89 17.44 10.65
CA GLN A 292 16.80 17.97 11.64
C GLN A 292 17.89 18.82 10.97
N LEU A 293 17.96 20.09 11.36
CA LEU A 293 19.10 20.92 10.95
C LEU A 293 20.41 20.32 11.50
N PRO A 294 21.48 20.25 10.71
CA PRO A 294 22.79 19.85 11.21
C PRO A 294 23.19 20.72 12.40
N ASP A 295 23.78 20.12 13.44
CA ASP A 295 24.32 20.86 14.56
C ASP A 295 25.38 21.82 14.05
N ALA A 296 25.15 23.13 14.20
CA ALA A 296 26.13 24.13 13.86
C ALA A 296 27.28 24.05 14.91
N THR A 297 28.37 23.41 14.52
CA THR A 297 29.63 23.52 15.32
C THR A 297 30.15 24.94 15.17
N ILE A 298 29.95 25.76 16.19
CA ILE A 298 30.62 27.06 16.26
C ILE A 298 32.11 26.76 16.56
N ILE A 299 32.94 26.98 15.56
CA ILE A 299 34.42 26.90 15.68
C ILE A 299 34.94 28.23 16.21
#